data_5d6f46f06d44dcb761f3de6683518483
#
_entry.id   5d6f46f06d44dcb761f3de6683518483
#
_cell.length_a   1.000
_cell.length_b   1.000
_cell.length_c   1.000
_cell.angle_alpha   90.00
_cell.angle_beta   90.00
_cell.angle_gamma   90.00
#
_symmetry.space_group_name_H-M   'P 1'
#
loop_
_entity.id
_entity.type
_entity.pdbx_description
1 polymer ?
#
loop_
_entity_poly.entity_id
_entity_poly.type
_entity_poly.pdbx_seq_one_letter_code
_entity_poly.pdbx_strand_id
1 'polypeptide(L)'
;MDGRRPPMERAFHLGPHGRWWDNPEWAQKLGLTSDQQKRMEAVFEQSRPALMDLSSSLRKEETAMEPLLAADQPDEGKILAQIDRVAQARAELEKANARMLLGLRRVLTPDQWKTLQADAPKGDPRGRYPRFGSTPGPGGGSGQNH
;
A
#
# COMPACT_ATOMS: atom_id res chain seq x y z
N MET A 1 -9.86 -12.28 4.27
CA MET A 1 -8.46 -11.88 4.46
C MET A 1 -8.42 -10.39 4.70
N ASP A 2 -7.97 -10.02 5.86
CA ASP A 2 -7.74 -8.62 6.18
C ASP A 2 -6.71 -8.05 5.22
N GLY A 3 -7.17 -7.20 4.34
CA GLY A 3 -6.31 -6.45 3.44
C GLY A 3 -5.48 -5.40 4.17
N ARG A 4 -4.90 -5.79 5.29
CA ARG A 4 -3.99 -4.92 6.02
C ARG A 4 -2.73 -4.78 5.21
N ARG A 5 -2.56 -3.60 4.64
CA ARG A 5 -1.32 -3.27 3.98
C ARG A 5 -0.16 -3.41 4.95
N PRO A 6 1.00 -3.89 4.49
CA PRO A 6 2.18 -4.01 5.34
C PRO A 6 2.49 -2.72 6.09
N PRO A 7 3.09 -2.79 7.28
CA PRO A 7 3.38 -1.60 8.08
C PRO A 7 4.13 -0.50 7.33
N MET A 8 5.01 -0.88 6.41
CA MET A 8 5.76 0.10 5.61
C MET A 8 4.88 0.83 4.61
N GLU A 9 3.91 0.16 4.01
CA GLU A 9 2.95 0.82 3.12
C GLU A 9 2.03 1.78 3.88
N ARG A 10 1.68 1.43 5.12
CA ARG A 10 0.85 2.29 5.97
C ARG A 10 1.56 3.56 6.40
N ALA A 11 2.87 3.47 6.62
CA ALA A 11 3.67 4.63 7.02
C ALA A 11 3.76 5.72 5.95
N PHE A 12 3.46 5.38 4.70
CA PHE A 12 3.60 6.29 3.55
C PHE A 12 2.32 6.53 2.77
N HIS A 13 1.18 6.28 3.39
CA HIS A 13 -0.12 6.55 2.76
C HIS A 13 -0.41 8.05 2.73
N LEU A 14 0.37 8.75 1.96
CA LEU A 14 0.24 10.17 1.74
C LEU A 14 -0.26 10.42 0.31
N GLY A 15 -1.56 10.20 0.14
CA GLY A 15 -2.25 10.53 -1.10
C GLY A 15 -2.44 9.36 -2.06
N PRO A 16 -3.37 9.54 -3.02
CA PRO A 16 -3.85 8.46 -3.89
C PRO A 16 -2.84 7.97 -4.93
N HIS A 17 -1.70 8.61 -5.13
CA HIS A 17 -0.83 8.34 -6.28
C HIS A 17 0.66 8.13 -5.93
N GLY A 18 1.02 8.01 -4.68
CA GLY A 18 2.39 7.71 -4.28
C GLY A 18 3.42 8.81 -4.49
N ARG A 19 3.08 9.86 -5.24
CA ARG A 19 3.95 11.00 -5.55
C ARG A 19 3.53 12.26 -4.81
N TRP A 20 3.41 12.16 -3.49
CA TRP A 20 2.95 13.28 -2.67
C TRP A 20 3.88 14.50 -2.73
N TRP A 21 5.16 14.31 -3.07
CA TRP A 21 6.13 15.40 -3.22
C TRP A 21 5.86 16.31 -4.43
N ASP A 22 5.07 15.85 -5.39
CA ASP A 22 4.62 16.66 -6.53
C ASP A 22 3.40 17.52 -6.20
N ASN A 23 2.75 17.25 -5.07
CA ASN A 23 1.63 18.06 -4.64
C ASN A 23 2.13 19.39 -4.07
N PRO A 24 1.72 20.55 -4.66
CA PRO A 24 2.18 21.87 -4.22
C PRO A 24 1.91 22.14 -2.74
N GLU A 25 0.79 21.66 -2.21
CA GLU A 25 0.45 21.84 -0.79
C GLU A 25 1.46 21.16 0.13
N TRP A 26 1.84 19.94 -0.17
CA TRP A 26 2.82 19.20 0.61
C TRP A 26 4.23 19.75 0.43
N ALA A 27 4.59 20.11 -0.80
CA ALA A 27 5.88 20.71 -1.08
C ALA A 27 6.06 22.03 -0.29
N GLN A 28 5.02 22.85 -0.26
CA GLN A 28 5.03 24.12 0.49
C GLN A 28 5.04 23.88 2.00
N LYS A 29 4.23 22.96 2.49
CA LYS A 29 4.11 22.64 3.91
C LYS A 29 5.40 22.09 4.52
N LEU A 30 6.13 21.29 3.77
CA LEU A 30 7.40 20.71 4.17
C LEU A 30 8.60 21.60 3.84
N GLY A 31 8.40 22.62 2.99
CA GLY A 31 9.51 23.42 2.49
C GLY A 31 10.46 22.63 1.60
N LEU A 32 9.91 21.75 0.74
CA LEU A 32 10.71 20.95 -0.18
C LEU A 32 11.39 21.86 -1.23
N THR A 33 12.69 21.66 -1.40
CA THR A 33 13.42 22.33 -2.48
C THR A 33 13.19 21.61 -3.81
N SER A 34 13.41 22.31 -4.92
CA SER A 34 13.39 21.70 -6.26
C SER A 34 14.34 20.51 -6.36
N ASP A 35 15.51 20.63 -5.75
CA ASP A 35 16.50 19.55 -5.72
C ASP A 35 15.98 18.32 -4.99
N GLN A 36 15.34 18.51 -3.84
CA GLN A 36 14.70 17.42 -3.10
C GLN A 36 13.62 16.75 -3.92
N GLN A 37 12.75 17.50 -4.59
CA GLN A 37 11.71 16.94 -5.45
C GLN A 37 12.28 16.11 -6.59
N LYS A 38 13.37 16.58 -7.22
CA LYS A 38 14.06 15.83 -8.27
C LYS A 38 14.68 14.54 -7.75
N ARG A 39 15.29 14.57 -6.58
CA ARG A 39 15.87 13.39 -5.94
C ARG A 39 14.81 12.36 -5.57
N MET A 40 13.68 12.81 -5.05
CA MET A 40 12.57 11.92 -4.71
C MET A 40 11.99 11.28 -5.96
N GLU A 41 11.82 12.05 -7.02
CA GLU A 41 11.38 11.54 -8.32
C GLU A 41 12.35 10.49 -8.87
N ALA A 42 13.66 10.73 -8.76
CA ALA A 42 14.67 9.77 -9.19
C ALA A 42 14.59 8.45 -8.39
N VAL A 43 14.43 8.53 -7.08
CA VAL A 43 14.26 7.33 -6.24
C VAL A 43 13.02 6.54 -6.66
N PHE A 44 11.92 7.23 -6.90
CA PHE A 44 10.67 6.61 -7.33
C PHE A 44 10.82 5.93 -8.70
N GLU A 45 11.36 6.64 -9.69
CA GLU A 45 11.53 6.11 -11.04
C GLU A 45 12.51 4.94 -11.11
N GLN A 46 13.57 4.96 -10.31
CA GLN A 46 14.50 3.84 -10.21
C GLN A 46 13.88 2.60 -9.56
N SER A 47 12.97 2.80 -8.62
CA SER A 47 12.32 1.70 -7.90
C SER A 47 11.14 1.10 -8.67
N ARG A 48 10.53 1.87 -9.55
CA ARG A 48 9.28 1.53 -10.23
C ARG A 48 9.31 0.22 -11.01
N PRO A 49 10.31 -0.06 -11.87
CA PRO A 49 10.33 -1.31 -12.63
C PRO A 49 10.35 -2.54 -11.74
N ALA A 50 11.18 -2.55 -10.70
CA ALA A 50 11.26 -3.66 -9.75
C ALA A 50 9.94 -3.84 -8.99
N LEU A 51 9.30 -2.75 -8.58
CA LEU A 51 8.00 -2.80 -7.89
C LEU A 51 6.91 -3.36 -8.80
N MET A 52 6.88 -2.97 -10.06
CA MET A 52 5.93 -3.49 -11.03
C MET A 52 6.13 -4.98 -11.27
N ASP A 53 7.36 -5.42 -11.46
CA ASP A 53 7.70 -6.83 -11.68
C ASP A 53 7.35 -7.69 -10.46
N LEU A 54 7.68 -7.21 -9.27
CA LEU A 54 7.40 -7.92 -8.02
C LEU A 54 5.90 -7.98 -7.73
N SER A 55 5.15 -6.92 -8.04
CA SER A 55 3.69 -6.91 -7.92
C SER A 55 3.06 -7.92 -8.87
N SER A 56 3.55 -8.00 -10.11
CA SER A 56 3.08 -8.98 -11.10
C SER A 56 3.40 -10.41 -10.67
N SER A 57 4.59 -10.65 -10.13
CA SER A 57 4.99 -11.95 -9.61
C SER A 57 4.11 -12.41 -8.46
N LEU A 58 3.81 -11.52 -7.52
CA LEU A 58 2.91 -11.82 -6.41
C LEU A 58 1.52 -12.19 -6.91
N ARG A 59 0.97 -11.41 -7.82
CA ARG A 59 -0.35 -11.67 -8.41
C ARG A 59 -0.39 -13.01 -9.12
N LYS A 60 0.66 -13.34 -9.86
CA LYS A 60 0.80 -14.62 -10.55
C LYS A 60 0.79 -15.78 -9.56
N GLU A 61 1.54 -15.68 -8.48
CA GLU A 61 1.60 -16.72 -7.45
C GLU A 61 0.26 -16.85 -6.70
N GLU A 62 -0.41 -15.75 -6.41
CA GLU A 62 -1.75 -15.77 -5.81
C GLU A 62 -2.77 -16.43 -6.74
N THR A 63 -2.73 -16.12 -8.02
CA THR A 63 -3.60 -16.72 -9.02
C THR A 63 -3.35 -18.22 -9.16
N ALA A 64 -2.11 -18.67 -9.08
CA ALA A 64 -1.74 -20.07 -9.15
C ALA A 64 -2.28 -20.91 -7.97
N MET A 65 -2.64 -20.26 -6.87
CA MET A 65 -3.27 -20.92 -5.73
C MET A 65 -4.69 -21.41 -6.03
N GLU A 66 -5.44 -20.67 -6.85
CA GLU A 66 -6.86 -20.95 -7.12
C GLU A 66 -7.12 -22.36 -7.64
N PRO A 67 -6.45 -22.85 -8.70
CA PRO A 67 -6.70 -24.21 -9.18
C PRO A 67 -6.30 -25.29 -8.19
N LEU A 68 -5.32 -25.04 -7.34
CA LEU A 68 -4.89 -25.99 -6.30
C LEU A 68 -5.98 -26.18 -5.24
N LEU A 69 -6.67 -25.11 -4.88
CA LEU A 69 -7.77 -25.14 -3.91
C LEU A 69 -9.07 -25.67 -4.54
N ALA A 70 -9.27 -25.46 -5.83
CA ALA A 70 -10.47 -25.86 -6.55
C ALA A 70 -10.46 -27.31 -7.03
N ALA A 71 -9.34 -28.02 -6.92
CA ALA A 71 -9.22 -29.42 -7.35
C ALA A 71 -10.17 -30.33 -6.57
N ASP A 72 -10.71 -31.34 -7.22
CA ASP A 72 -11.60 -32.32 -6.57
C ASP A 72 -10.91 -33.04 -5.42
N GLN A 73 -9.61 -33.31 -5.58
CA GLN A 73 -8.77 -33.87 -4.52
C GLN A 73 -7.59 -32.95 -4.30
N PRO A 74 -7.74 -31.96 -3.41
CA PRO A 74 -6.65 -31.01 -3.13
C PRO A 74 -5.41 -31.73 -2.62
N ASP A 75 -4.26 -31.39 -3.19
CA ASP A 75 -2.96 -31.89 -2.74
C ASP A 75 -2.38 -30.92 -1.70
N GLU A 76 -2.34 -31.34 -0.46
CA GLU A 76 -1.85 -30.52 0.66
C GLU A 76 -0.41 -30.07 0.44
N GLY A 77 0.48 -30.95 -0.01
CA GLY A 77 1.88 -30.61 -0.26
C GLY A 77 2.03 -29.51 -1.31
N LYS A 78 1.27 -29.57 -2.39
CA LYS A 78 1.27 -28.53 -3.43
C LYS A 78 0.72 -27.20 -2.93
N ILE A 79 -0.34 -27.24 -2.11
CA ILE A 79 -0.94 -26.06 -1.53
C ILE A 79 0.05 -25.37 -0.58
N LEU A 80 0.68 -26.14 0.31
CA LEU A 80 1.68 -25.58 1.25
C LEU A 80 2.90 -25.00 0.52
N ALA A 81 3.37 -25.67 -0.53
CA ALA A 81 4.47 -25.16 -1.35
C ALA A 81 4.08 -23.86 -2.07
N GLN A 82 2.83 -23.77 -2.53
CA GLN A 82 2.34 -22.55 -3.18
C GLN A 82 2.19 -21.40 -2.18
N ILE A 83 1.78 -21.67 -0.95
CA ILE A 83 1.76 -20.68 0.13
C ILE A 83 3.16 -20.10 0.36
N ASP A 84 4.18 -20.94 0.38
CA ASP A 84 5.56 -20.48 0.52
C ASP A 84 5.97 -19.55 -0.62
N ARG A 85 5.57 -19.86 -1.85
CA ARG A 85 5.83 -19.00 -3.02
C ARG A 85 5.13 -17.66 -2.93
N VAL A 86 3.87 -17.66 -2.51
CA VAL A 86 3.11 -16.42 -2.30
C VAL A 86 3.77 -15.59 -1.19
N ALA A 87 4.14 -16.20 -0.08
CA ALA A 87 4.79 -15.54 1.04
C ALA A 87 6.14 -14.94 0.63
N GLN A 88 6.93 -15.67 -0.14
CA GLN A 88 8.22 -15.20 -0.66
C GLN A 88 8.04 -14.01 -1.61
N ALA A 89 7.10 -14.10 -2.54
CA ALA A 89 6.82 -13.02 -3.47
C ALA A 89 6.34 -11.75 -2.74
N ARG A 90 5.50 -11.93 -1.72
CA ARG A 90 5.04 -10.82 -0.88
C ARG A 90 6.17 -10.18 -0.09
N ALA A 91 7.06 -10.99 0.49
CA ALA A 91 8.22 -10.49 1.22
C ALA A 91 9.17 -9.68 0.32
N GLU A 92 9.41 -10.15 -0.91
CA GLU A 92 10.25 -9.43 -1.86
C GLU A 92 9.65 -8.08 -2.27
N LEU A 93 8.35 -8.04 -2.50
CA LEU A 93 7.64 -6.80 -2.80
C LEU A 93 7.71 -5.82 -1.62
N GLU A 94 7.50 -6.31 -0.40
CA GLU A 94 7.56 -5.49 0.81
C GLU A 94 8.97 -4.91 1.02
N LYS A 95 10.01 -5.71 0.79
CA LYS A 95 11.39 -5.24 0.87
C LYS A 95 11.70 -4.16 -0.17
N ALA A 96 11.21 -4.33 -1.40
CA ALA A 96 11.40 -3.33 -2.45
C ALA A 96 10.69 -2.01 -2.11
N ASN A 97 9.47 -2.08 -1.60
CA ASN A 97 8.75 -0.92 -1.10
C ASN A 97 9.52 -0.24 0.04
N ALA A 98 10.01 -0.99 0.99
CA ALA A 98 10.78 -0.46 2.11
C ALA A 98 12.05 0.26 1.66
N ARG A 99 12.77 -0.30 0.68
CA ARG A 99 13.97 0.35 0.11
C ARG A 99 13.63 1.68 -0.55
N MET A 100 12.55 1.72 -1.31
CA MET A 100 12.08 2.96 -1.94
C MET A 100 11.73 4.01 -0.88
N LEU A 101 10.94 3.62 0.12
CA LEU A 101 10.51 4.52 1.18
C LEU A 101 11.67 5.04 2.02
N LEU A 102 12.65 4.20 2.33
CA LEU A 102 13.87 4.62 3.01
C LEU A 102 14.70 5.57 2.13
N GLY A 103 14.74 5.32 0.82
CA GLY A 103 15.38 6.22 -0.12
C GLY A 103 14.74 7.61 -0.14
N LEU A 104 13.42 7.67 -0.14
CA LEU A 104 12.67 8.91 -0.04
C LEU A 104 12.92 9.62 1.30
N ARG A 105 12.90 8.88 2.39
CA ARG A 105 13.17 9.42 3.72
C ARG A 105 14.56 10.06 3.83
N ARG A 106 15.57 9.47 3.18
CA ARG A 106 16.94 10.01 3.19
C ARG A 106 17.08 11.34 2.47
N VAL A 107 16.18 11.65 1.55
CA VAL A 107 16.14 12.95 0.87
C VAL A 107 15.61 14.04 1.81
N LEU A 108 14.71 13.69 2.72
CA LEU A 108 14.11 14.61 3.67
C LEU A 108 15.06 14.90 4.83
N THR A 109 15.00 16.14 5.35
CA THR A 109 15.64 16.47 6.63
C THR A 109 14.87 15.82 7.78
N PRO A 110 15.51 15.63 8.97
CA PRO A 110 14.79 15.12 10.14
C PRO A 110 13.56 15.95 10.52
N ASP A 111 13.61 17.25 10.38
CA ASP A 111 12.49 18.15 10.68
C ASP A 111 11.35 17.97 9.67
N GLN A 112 11.68 17.87 8.39
CA GLN A 112 10.70 17.59 7.34
C GLN A 112 10.01 16.25 7.58
N TRP A 113 10.78 15.23 7.95
CA TRP A 113 10.23 13.92 8.28
C TRP A 113 9.27 13.99 9.47
N LYS A 114 9.61 14.69 10.52
CA LYS A 114 8.74 14.88 11.69
C LYS A 114 7.45 15.60 11.31
N THR A 115 7.54 16.64 10.50
CA THR A 115 6.38 17.37 10.00
C THR A 115 5.48 16.48 9.17
N LEU A 116 6.06 15.68 8.29
CA LEU A 116 5.33 14.72 7.47
C LEU A 116 4.58 13.69 8.31
N GLN A 117 5.22 13.14 9.34
CA GLN A 117 4.60 12.20 10.25
C GLN A 117 3.46 12.80 11.06
N ALA A 118 3.63 14.05 11.50
CA ALA A 118 2.61 14.76 12.29
C ALA A 118 1.35 15.04 11.46
N ASP A 119 1.50 15.33 10.18
CA ASP A 119 0.42 15.68 9.27
C ASP A 119 -0.10 14.48 8.46
N ALA A 120 0.62 13.34 8.51
CA ALA A 120 0.10 12.12 7.95
C ALA A 120 -1.22 11.77 8.67
N PRO A 121 -2.25 11.35 7.93
CA PRO A 121 -3.45 10.90 8.59
C PRO A 121 -3.06 9.76 9.53
N LYS A 122 -3.07 10.09 10.81
CA LYS A 122 -2.89 9.08 11.85
C LYS A 122 -3.97 8.06 11.61
N GLY A 123 -3.59 6.85 11.29
CA GLY A 123 -4.55 5.77 11.21
C GLY A 123 -5.40 5.85 12.46
N ASP A 124 -6.70 6.09 12.28
CA ASP A 124 -7.61 6.20 13.41
C ASP A 124 -7.43 4.95 14.27
N PRO A 125 -7.01 5.07 15.53
CA PRO A 125 -6.84 3.93 16.41
C PRO A 125 -8.15 3.15 16.59
N ARG A 126 -9.26 3.70 16.14
CA ARG A 126 -10.58 3.05 16.13
C ARG A 126 -10.89 2.32 14.83
N GLY A 127 -9.96 2.26 13.89
CA GLY A 127 -10.14 1.57 12.62
C GLY A 127 -11.20 2.20 11.71
N ARG A 128 -11.51 3.47 11.91
CA ARG A 128 -12.41 4.21 11.05
C ARG A 128 -11.68 4.72 9.80
N TYR A 129 -11.28 3.80 8.96
CA TYR A 129 -11.08 4.21 7.58
C TYR A 129 -12.43 4.50 6.97
N PRO A 130 -12.58 5.57 6.19
CA PRO A 130 -13.75 5.66 5.34
C PRO A 130 -13.77 4.38 4.52
N ARG A 131 -14.71 3.51 4.80
CA ARG A 131 -14.96 2.35 3.97
C ARG A 131 -15.45 2.87 2.64
N PHE A 132 -14.59 2.88 1.68
CA PHE A 132 -15.01 2.97 0.30
C PHE A 132 -15.93 1.78 0.06
N GLY A 133 -17.21 2.05 -0.10
CA GLY A 133 -18.18 1.02 -0.43
C GLY A 133 -19.35 0.83 0.54
N SER A 134 -19.48 1.63 1.59
CA SER A 134 -20.78 1.71 2.27
C SER A 134 -21.65 2.69 1.51
N THR A 135 -22.22 2.26 0.44
CA THR A 135 -23.49 2.83 0.01
C THR A 135 -24.43 2.72 1.21
N PRO A 136 -25.00 3.82 1.70
CA PRO A 136 -26.12 3.70 2.62
C PRO A 136 -27.18 2.88 1.88
N GLY A 137 -27.44 1.70 2.36
CA GLY A 137 -28.57 0.93 1.89
C GLY A 137 -29.79 1.85 1.91
N PRO A 138 -30.67 1.77 0.91
CA PRO A 138 -31.90 2.53 0.94
C PRO A 138 -32.59 2.21 2.26
N GLY A 139 -32.77 3.23 3.06
CA GLY A 139 -33.46 3.12 4.32
C GLY A 139 -34.78 2.41 4.07
N GLY A 140 -34.92 1.28 4.72
CA GLY A 140 -36.18 0.56 4.71
C GLY A 140 -37.30 1.53 5.06
N GLY A 141 -38.12 1.78 4.10
CA GLY A 141 -39.33 2.55 4.31
C GLY A 141 -40.11 1.90 5.42
N SER A 142 -40.31 2.65 6.47
CA SER A 142 -41.24 2.31 7.48
C SER A 142 -42.58 2.07 6.83
N GLY A 143 -42.95 0.84 6.69
CA GLY A 143 -44.31 0.47 6.44
C GLY A 143 -45.13 0.89 7.65
N GLN A 144 -45.77 2.00 7.52
CA GLN A 144 -46.85 2.29 8.41
C GLN A 144 -47.96 1.37 8.03
N ASN A 145 -48.46 0.69 9.01
CA ASN A 145 -49.82 0.27 8.94
C ASN A 145 -50.53 0.30 10.24
N HIS A 146 -51.68 0.82 10.11
CA HIS A 146 -52.74 0.91 11.05
C HIS A 146 -52.99 -0.32 11.90
#